data_7b8f7f3e87bff00f7edef1aaecb85888
#
_entry.id   7b8f7f3e87bff00f7edef1aaecb85888
#
_cell.length_a   1.000
_cell.length_b   1.000
_cell.length_c   1.000
_cell.angle_alpha   90.00
_cell.angle_beta   90.00
_cell.angle_gamma   90.00
#
_symmetry.space_group_name_H-M   'P 1'
#
loop_
_entity.id
_entity.type
_entity.pdbx_description
1 polymer ?
#
loop_
_entity_poly.entity_id
_entity_poly.type
_entity_poly.pdbx_seq_one_letter_code
_entity_poly.pdbx_strand_id
1 'polypeptide(L)'
;MTTLEPSSQEPSTAAAAYPDTGETRRLRAGRLRFFRTIAESVGVQGPTAGVVIAPAVLASVSGGGTALVELVAAVAMGFVAYAFVIFTRSFNSAGSVYGFTGAVAGPLFGFISAWTLMLVYVSFAGGLCAVTAAEAGPAFGTMGLHMSWQVYAIIAFVLVMALAYLDIKISATVILALEGISMLLVVIACSIILAKGGFHGHAFSSAPFRPNGVTFSVLGLGVVLSFSTFSGFEAAATLGEESRQPRRLIPPAIAASLAVVAVFTIGAIAVVTNAYPGISQLSAAAVPLVTVTDKFVAGWMGTLINFGGVVSAFGASLACAVGASRILFALGRDTGPVMLRRTSRRTGAPAGALVWVGVGSLLTLLLFIHEPLATRAVALSLTYGADLIIVAYILVVIAAIIFTVRRRMSPVKTAVLLIGLAVLGYVVKTTFAPFPAPPYSWDALAAGITLAAGIALPLAYPPLRRGIANSPLLRAGASALLGAPDSASDR
;
A
#
# COMPACT_ATOMS: atom_id res chain seq x y z
N MET A 1 -25.01 -40.38 5.48
CA MET A 1 -23.60 -39.98 5.47
C MET A 1 -23.18 -39.75 4.03
N THR A 2 -23.41 -38.55 3.52
CA THR A 2 -23.03 -38.14 2.17
C THR A 2 -21.64 -37.54 2.26
N THR A 3 -20.65 -38.22 1.74
CA THR A 3 -19.26 -37.74 1.59
C THR A 3 -19.27 -36.54 0.65
N LEU A 4 -19.06 -35.37 1.22
CA LEU A 4 -18.77 -34.15 0.45
C LEU A 4 -17.43 -34.37 -0.28
N GLU A 5 -17.48 -34.54 -1.58
CA GLU A 5 -16.30 -34.49 -2.45
C GLU A 5 -15.51 -33.19 -2.20
N PRO A 6 -14.17 -33.24 -2.20
CA PRO A 6 -13.37 -32.07 -2.06
C PRO A 6 -13.62 -31.12 -3.23
N SER A 7 -14.25 -29.99 -2.99
CA SER A 7 -14.51 -28.95 -3.97
C SER A 7 -13.25 -28.68 -4.79
N SER A 8 -13.33 -28.90 -6.10
CA SER A 8 -12.28 -28.62 -7.09
C SER A 8 -11.75 -27.21 -6.90
N GLN A 9 -10.43 -27.09 -6.65
CA GLN A 9 -9.76 -25.79 -6.56
C GLN A 9 -9.87 -25.12 -7.93
N GLU A 10 -10.51 -23.95 -8.01
CA GLU A 10 -10.46 -23.13 -9.22
C GLU A 10 -9.00 -22.69 -9.48
N PRO A 11 -8.39 -23.08 -10.62
CA PRO A 11 -7.04 -22.66 -10.93
C PRO A 11 -6.98 -21.13 -11.08
N SER A 12 -5.92 -20.49 -10.56
CA SER A 12 -5.69 -19.08 -10.84
C SER A 12 -5.45 -18.86 -12.34
N THR A 13 -5.74 -17.68 -12.86
CA THR A 13 -5.50 -17.34 -14.27
C THR A 13 -4.03 -17.53 -14.66
N ALA A 14 -3.10 -17.26 -13.74
CA ALA A 14 -1.67 -17.50 -13.96
C ALA A 14 -1.34 -19.01 -13.97
N ALA A 15 -2.05 -19.85 -13.23
CA ALA A 15 -1.87 -21.29 -13.26
C ALA A 15 -2.28 -21.90 -14.61
N ALA A 16 -3.27 -21.32 -15.28
CA ALA A 16 -3.64 -21.70 -16.62
C ALA A 16 -2.64 -21.21 -17.68
N ALA A 17 -2.08 -19.98 -17.49
CA ALA A 17 -1.14 -19.36 -18.43
C ALA A 17 0.26 -20.00 -18.40
N TYR A 18 0.72 -20.49 -17.24
CA TYR A 18 2.05 -21.05 -17.05
C TYR A 18 1.97 -22.48 -16.49
N PRO A 19 1.93 -23.53 -17.32
CA PRO A 19 2.03 -24.91 -16.85
C PRO A 19 3.37 -25.12 -16.13
N ASP A 20 3.36 -25.97 -15.09
CA ASP A 20 4.57 -26.26 -14.32
C ASP A 20 5.49 -27.20 -15.11
N THR A 21 6.51 -26.62 -15.75
CA THR A 21 7.48 -27.35 -16.58
C THR A 21 8.78 -27.67 -15.85
N GLY A 22 8.86 -27.42 -14.53
CA GLY A 22 10.08 -27.57 -13.74
C GLY A 22 11.05 -26.39 -13.85
N GLU A 23 11.06 -25.65 -14.95
CA GLU A 23 11.84 -24.41 -15.13
C GLU A 23 11.12 -23.18 -14.59
N THR A 24 9.78 -23.16 -14.67
CA THR A 24 8.91 -22.11 -14.10
C THR A 24 8.25 -22.62 -12.84
N ARG A 25 8.88 -22.42 -11.69
CA ARG A 25 8.24 -22.75 -10.41
C ARG A 25 7.10 -21.79 -10.11
N ARG A 26 5.95 -22.34 -9.73
CA ARG A 26 4.78 -21.59 -9.27
C ARG A 26 4.94 -21.17 -7.81
N LEU A 27 4.29 -20.08 -7.43
CA LEU A 27 4.04 -19.77 -6.04
C LEU A 27 3.15 -20.86 -5.41
N ARG A 28 3.37 -21.17 -4.13
CA ARG A 28 2.63 -22.26 -3.46
C ARG A 28 1.15 -21.94 -3.32
N ALA A 29 0.31 -22.58 -4.12
CA ALA A 29 -1.14 -22.39 -4.16
C ALA A 29 -1.88 -22.94 -2.92
N GLY A 30 -3.06 -22.38 -2.64
CA GLY A 30 -4.09 -22.99 -1.78
C GLY A 30 -3.93 -22.85 -0.28
N ARG A 31 -3.11 -21.92 0.23
CA ARG A 31 -2.82 -21.77 1.67
C ARG A 31 -3.54 -20.61 2.37
N LEU A 32 -4.05 -19.62 1.61
CA LEU A 32 -4.62 -18.41 2.19
C LEU A 32 -6.13 -18.55 2.40
N ARG A 33 -6.57 -18.19 3.61
CA ARG A 33 -7.98 -18.07 4.02
C ARG A 33 -8.34 -16.58 4.13
N PHE A 34 -9.63 -16.26 4.13
CA PHE A 34 -10.18 -14.89 4.11
C PHE A 34 -9.50 -13.93 5.11
N PHE A 35 -9.42 -14.30 6.38
CA PHE A 35 -8.80 -13.45 7.40
C PHE A 35 -7.31 -13.18 7.14
N ARG A 36 -6.57 -14.14 6.59
CA ARG A 36 -5.15 -13.90 6.22
C ARG A 36 -5.01 -12.96 5.04
N THR A 37 -5.96 -12.99 4.11
CA THR A 37 -5.96 -12.07 2.96
C THR A 37 -6.26 -10.63 3.39
N ILE A 38 -7.23 -10.42 4.31
CA ILE A 38 -7.47 -9.11 4.91
C ILE A 38 -6.24 -8.65 5.69
N ALA A 39 -5.69 -9.51 6.52
CA ALA A 39 -4.56 -9.22 7.38
C ALA A 39 -3.32 -8.80 6.59
N GLU A 40 -3.05 -9.41 5.43
CA GLU A 40 -1.95 -8.97 4.54
C GLU A 40 -2.18 -7.54 4.04
N SER A 41 -3.40 -7.20 3.59
CA SER A 41 -3.70 -5.82 3.15
C SER A 41 -3.65 -4.82 4.29
N VAL A 42 -4.16 -5.16 5.49
CA VAL A 42 -4.05 -4.30 6.67
C VAL A 42 -2.59 -4.15 7.08
N GLY A 43 -1.79 -5.23 7.00
CA GLY A 43 -0.36 -5.19 7.31
C GLY A 43 0.43 -4.25 6.39
N VAL A 44 0.10 -4.20 5.08
CA VAL A 44 0.75 -3.25 4.15
C VAL A 44 0.40 -1.80 4.48
N GLN A 45 -0.84 -1.53 4.92
CA GLN A 45 -1.29 -0.19 5.29
C GLN A 45 -0.65 0.33 6.58
N GLY A 46 -0.25 -0.56 7.51
CA GLY A 46 0.42 -0.19 8.77
C GLY A 46 -0.39 0.81 9.62
N PRO A 47 -1.67 0.53 9.94
CA PRO A 47 -2.56 1.53 10.50
C PRO A 47 -2.12 2.06 11.87
N THR A 48 -1.47 1.26 12.70
CA THR A 48 -0.97 1.72 14.01
C THR A 48 0.15 2.74 13.85
N ALA A 49 1.15 2.48 12.99
CA ALA A 49 2.20 3.45 12.68
C ALA A 49 1.61 4.75 12.09
N GLY A 50 0.63 4.61 11.20
CA GLY A 50 -0.08 5.77 10.65
C GLY A 50 -0.66 6.67 11.74
N VAL A 51 -1.48 6.15 12.65
CA VAL A 51 -2.17 6.97 13.67
C VAL A 51 -1.24 7.53 14.76
N VAL A 52 -0.06 6.94 14.96
CA VAL A 52 0.93 7.48 15.90
C VAL A 52 1.47 8.82 15.42
N ILE A 53 1.70 8.99 14.11
CA ILE A 53 2.35 10.17 13.53
C ILE A 53 1.39 11.05 12.71
N ALA A 54 0.43 10.48 11.99
CA ALA A 54 -0.43 11.18 11.04
C ALA A 54 -1.18 12.40 11.61
N PRO A 55 -1.67 12.40 12.87
CA PRO A 55 -2.35 13.59 13.41
C PRO A 55 -1.48 14.85 13.36
N ALA A 56 -0.17 14.74 13.65
CA ALA A 56 0.76 15.87 13.57
C ALA A 56 1.04 16.28 12.13
N VAL A 57 1.30 15.31 11.25
CA VAL A 57 1.58 15.55 9.83
C VAL A 57 0.39 16.25 9.16
N LEU A 58 -0.83 15.75 9.36
CA LEU A 58 -2.04 16.33 8.79
C LEU A 58 -2.33 17.72 9.39
N ALA A 59 -2.10 17.90 10.69
CA ALA A 59 -2.28 19.19 11.33
C ALA A 59 -1.33 20.27 10.77
N SER A 60 -0.10 19.89 10.42
CA SER A 60 0.88 20.82 9.83
C SER A 60 0.46 21.35 8.45
N VAL A 61 -0.35 20.59 7.72
CA VAL A 61 -0.80 20.91 6.36
C VAL A 61 -2.23 21.40 6.33
N SER A 62 -3.16 20.68 6.98
CA SER A 62 -4.62 20.95 6.91
C SER A 62 -5.17 21.68 8.15
N GLY A 63 -4.30 22.13 9.06
CA GLY A 63 -4.74 22.76 10.30
C GLY A 63 -5.62 21.82 11.12
N GLY A 64 -6.77 22.31 11.61
CA GLY A 64 -7.71 21.53 12.43
C GLY A 64 -8.55 20.50 11.66
N GLY A 65 -8.55 20.54 10.33
CA GLY A 65 -9.39 19.66 9.48
C GLY A 65 -8.81 18.26 9.23
N THR A 66 -8.05 17.71 10.16
CA THR A 66 -7.29 16.45 10.00
C THR A 66 -8.18 15.25 9.69
N ALA A 67 -9.27 15.05 10.42
CA ALA A 67 -10.20 13.95 10.19
C ALA A 67 -11.03 14.15 8.91
N LEU A 68 -11.27 15.39 8.49
CA LEU A 68 -11.94 15.69 7.23
C LEU A 68 -11.10 15.23 6.03
N VAL A 69 -9.81 15.57 5.99
CA VAL A 69 -8.94 15.17 4.87
C VAL A 69 -8.76 13.65 4.83
N GLU A 70 -8.65 13.00 5.98
CA GLU A 70 -8.60 11.55 6.10
C GLU A 70 -9.89 10.88 5.57
N LEU A 71 -11.05 11.42 5.94
CA LEU A 71 -12.35 10.94 5.44
C LEU A 71 -12.49 11.11 3.92
N VAL A 72 -12.09 12.26 3.38
CA VAL A 72 -12.12 12.52 1.94
C VAL A 72 -11.18 11.57 1.20
N ALA A 73 -9.99 11.33 1.75
CA ALA A 73 -9.04 10.35 1.20
C ALA A 73 -9.61 8.93 1.23
N ALA A 74 -10.23 8.50 2.34
CA ALA A 74 -10.87 7.20 2.44
C ALA A 74 -11.97 7.00 1.39
N VAL A 75 -12.79 8.02 1.15
CA VAL A 75 -13.84 8.00 0.10
C VAL A 75 -13.20 7.92 -1.28
N ALA A 76 -12.16 8.71 -1.56
CA ALA A 76 -11.42 8.65 -2.82
C ALA A 76 -10.82 7.26 -3.06
N MET A 77 -10.22 6.65 -2.03
CA MET A 77 -9.70 5.28 -2.09
C MET A 77 -10.80 4.24 -2.28
N GLY A 78 -12.01 4.50 -1.78
CA GLY A 78 -13.19 3.66 -2.02
C GLY A 78 -13.50 3.51 -3.52
N PHE A 79 -13.39 4.58 -4.31
CA PHE A 79 -13.54 4.52 -5.77
C PHE A 79 -12.43 3.71 -6.44
N VAL A 80 -11.19 3.84 -5.97
CA VAL A 80 -10.06 3.04 -6.47
C VAL A 80 -10.22 1.58 -6.11
N ALA A 81 -10.57 1.28 -4.85
CA ALA A 81 -10.83 -0.09 -4.39
C ALA A 81 -11.96 -0.75 -5.20
N TYR A 82 -12.96 0.01 -5.61
CA TYR A 82 -14.03 -0.48 -6.47
C TYR A 82 -13.51 -0.95 -7.84
N ALA A 83 -12.53 -0.25 -8.44
CA ALA A 83 -11.87 -0.71 -9.66
C ALA A 83 -11.16 -2.06 -9.47
N PHE A 84 -10.42 -2.23 -8.38
CA PHE A 84 -9.78 -3.50 -8.03
C PHE A 84 -10.79 -4.62 -7.78
N VAL A 85 -11.90 -4.34 -7.10
CA VAL A 85 -13.00 -5.30 -6.86
C VAL A 85 -13.62 -5.78 -8.18
N ILE A 86 -13.82 -4.88 -9.15
CA ILE A 86 -14.34 -5.26 -10.48
C ILE A 86 -13.39 -6.25 -11.15
N PHE A 87 -12.09 -5.99 -11.17
CA PHE A 87 -11.12 -6.87 -11.81
C PHE A 87 -10.96 -8.20 -11.09
N THR A 88 -10.78 -8.18 -9.77
CA THR A 88 -10.48 -9.39 -8.98
C THR A 88 -11.61 -10.40 -8.93
N ARG A 89 -12.83 -10.03 -9.30
CA ARG A 89 -13.95 -10.94 -9.52
C ARG A 89 -13.77 -11.82 -10.76
N SER A 90 -12.99 -11.36 -11.73
CA SER A 90 -12.87 -12.05 -13.03
C SER A 90 -11.46 -12.57 -13.30
N PHE A 91 -10.44 -11.91 -12.75
CA PHE A 91 -9.05 -12.20 -13.04
C PHE A 91 -8.17 -12.12 -11.77
N ASN A 92 -7.28 -13.08 -11.57
CA ASN A 92 -6.38 -13.13 -10.42
C ASN A 92 -5.02 -13.72 -10.79
N SER A 93 -3.97 -12.95 -10.48
CA SER A 93 -2.58 -13.38 -10.64
C SER A 93 -1.68 -12.64 -9.65
N ALA A 94 -0.47 -13.14 -9.41
CA ALA A 94 0.53 -12.44 -8.61
C ALA A 94 0.97 -11.10 -9.22
N GLY A 95 0.82 -10.97 -10.55
CA GLY A 95 1.08 -9.71 -11.27
C GLY A 95 0.02 -8.64 -11.05
N SER A 96 -1.11 -8.96 -10.38
CA SER A 96 -2.19 -8.01 -10.05
C SER A 96 -2.48 -7.02 -11.21
N VAL A 97 -2.08 -5.75 -11.02
CA VAL A 97 -2.27 -4.65 -11.98
C VAL A 97 -1.74 -4.97 -13.38
N TYR A 98 -0.59 -5.66 -13.49
CA TYR A 98 -0.03 -6.06 -14.79
C TYR A 98 -1.04 -6.86 -15.61
N GLY A 99 -1.62 -7.88 -14.98
CA GLY A 99 -2.61 -8.73 -15.63
C GLY A 99 -3.90 -7.98 -15.97
N PHE A 100 -4.44 -7.19 -15.03
CA PHE A 100 -5.71 -6.48 -15.21
C PHE A 100 -5.63 -5.45 -16.34
N THR A 101 -4.69 -4.53 -16.21
CA THR A 101 -4.58 -3.38 -17.09
C THR A 101 -4.05 -3.79 -18.47
N GLY A 102 -3.10 -4.75 -18.51
CA GLY A 102 -2.55 -5.25 -19.74
C GLY A 102 -3.53 -6.06 -20.58
N ALA A 103 -4.35 -6.88 -19.96
CA ALA A 103 -5.39 -7.64 -20.65
C ALA A 103 -6.48 -6.74 -21.28
N VAL A 104 -6.77 -5.58 -20.67
CA VAL A 104 -7.84 -4.69 -21.11
C VAL A 104 -7.34 -3.54 -21.98
N ALA A 105 -6.25 -2.87 -21.60
CA ALA A 105 -5.76 -1.68 -22.28
C ALA A 105 -4.50 -1.94 -23.13
N GLY A 106 -4.01 -3.17 -23.15
CA GLY A 106 -2.88 -3.59 -23.97
C GLY A 106 -1.57 -3.78 -23.20
N PRO A 107 -0.62 -4.52 -23.80
CA PRO A 107 0.58 -4.99 -23.09
C PRO A 107 1.46 -3.89 -22.50
N LEU A 108 1.67 -2.81 -23.26
CA LEU A 108 2.48 -1.67 -22.80
C LEU A 108 1.83 -0.97 -21.61
N PHE A 109 0.50 -0.77 -21.64
CA PHE A 109 -0.24 -0.17 -20.55
C PHE A 109 -0.15 -1.02 -19.28
N GLY A 110 -0.23 -2.36 -19.44
CA GLY A 110 -0.04 -3.30 -18.34
C GLY A 110 1.35 -3.20 -17.70
N PHE A 111 2.38 -3.13 -18.54
CA PHE A 111 3.75 -2.97 -18.07
C PHE A 111 3.94 -1.66 -17.29
N ILE A 112 3.47 -0.53 -17.81
CA ILE A 112 3.60 0.78 -17.14
C ILE A 112 2.86 0.76 -15.79
N SER A 113 1.66 0.20 -15.75
CA SER A 113 0.89 0.08 -14.49
C SER A 113 1.61 -0.76 -13.45
N ALA A 114 2.17 -1.90 -13.85
CA ALA A 114 2.93 -2.79 -12.96
C ALA A 114 4.25 -2.16 -12.52
N TRP A 115 4.96 -1.50 -13.44
CA TRP A 115 6.19 -0.77 -13.16
C TRP A 115 5.95 0.30 -12.09
N THR A 116 4.89 1.10 -12.27
CA THR A 116 4.54 2.18 -11.34
C THR A 116 4.19 1.62 -9.96
N LEU A 117 3.31 0.62 -9.86
CA LEU A 117 2.93 0.03 -8.57
C LEU A 117 4.11 -0.69 -7.90
N MET A 118 4.97 -1.34 -8.66
CA MET A 118 6.20 -1.94 -8.13
C MET A 118 7.10 -0.87 -7.50
N LEU A 119 7.29 0.27 -8.17
CA LEU A 119 8.09 1.39 -7.64
C LEU A 119 7.48 1.99 -6.37
N VAL A 120 6.15 2.09 -6.29
CA VAL A 120 5.45 2.48 -5.05
C VAL A 120 5.85 1.56 -3.89
N TYR A 121 5.74 0.26 -4.09
CA TYR A 121 6.07 -0.70 -3.03
C TYR A 121 7.56 -0.72 -2.69
N VAL A 122 8.44 -0.51 -3.67
CA VAL A 122 9.89 -0.38 -3.45
C VAL A 122 10.19 0.87 -2.61
N SER A 123 9.57 2.01 -2.94
CA SER A 123 9.76 3.26 -2.21
C SER A 123 9.23 3.16 -0.76
N PHE A 124 8.04 2.58 -0.60
CA PHE A 124 7.47 2.37 0.73
C PHE A 124 8.26 1.36 1.57
N ALA A 125 8.80 0.29 0.96
CA ALA A 125 9.66 -0.64 1.69
C ALA A 125 10.90 0.06 2.28
N GLY A 126 11.51 1.01 1.55
CA GLY A 126 12.60 1.84 2.06
C GLY A 126 12.14 2.91 3.05
N GLY A 127 11.08 3.66 2.67
CA GLY A 127 10.55 4.77 3.47
C GLY A 127 9.99 4.32 4.83
N LEU A 128 9.30 3.19 4.89
CA LEU A 128 8.77 2.64 6.14
C LEU A 128 9.87 2.16 7.10
N CYS A 129 11.08 1.88 6.63
CA CYS A 129 12.22 1.70 7.52
C CYS A 129 12.59 3.01 8.25
N ALA A 130 12.43 4.16 7.61
CA ALA A 130 12.60 5.46 8.29
C ALA A 130 11.45 5.73 9.28
N VAL A 131 10.20 5.33 8.96
CA VAL A 131 9.06 5.39 9.91
C VAL A 131 9.36 4.51 11.12
N THR A 132 9.76 3.26 10.89
CA THR A 132 10.18 2.33 11.97
C THR A 132 11.25 2.97 12.86
N ALA A 133 12.23 3.64 12.27
CA ALA A 133 13.30 4.31 13.00
C ALA A 133 12.81 5.53 13.80
N ALA A 134 11.90 6.33 13.24
CA ALA A 134 11.32 7.50 13.89
C ALA A 134 10.56 7.13 15.18
N GLU A 135 9.89 5.99 15.16
CA GLU A 135 9.15 5.45 16.31
C GLU A 135 10.06 4.64 17.25
N ALA A 136 11.08 3.94 16.71
CA ALA A 136 12.03 3.16 17.49
C ALA A 136 12.88 4.04 18.44
N GLY A 137 13.28 5.23 17.99
CA GLY A 137 14.06 6.16 18.83
C GLY A 137 13.38 6.45 20.18
N PRO A 138 12.16 6.99 20.20
CA PRO A 138 11.39 7.19 21.44
C PRO A 138 11.10 5.87 22.19
N ALA A 139 10.72 4.79 21.49
CA ALA A 139 10.37 3.52 22.12
C ALA A 139 11.54 2.88 22.88
N PHE A 140 12.69 2.74 22.22
CA PHE A 140 13.87 2.13 22.83
C PHE A 140 14.64 3.09 23.73
N GLY A 141 14.48 4.41 23.55
CA GLY A 141 15.01 5.43 24.44
C GLY A 141 14.53 5.28 25.87
N THR A 142 13.30 4.81 26.10
CA THR A 142 12.77 4.49 27.43
C THR A 142 13.51 3.34 28.11
N MET A 143 14.21 2.50 27.35
CA MET A 143 15.04 1.37 27.83
C MET A 143 16.52 1.73 27.90
N GLY A 144 16.90 3.00 27.67
CA GLY A 144 18.27 3.45 27.69
C GLY A 144 19.08 3.18 26.41
N LEU A 145 18.41 2.74 25.33
CA LEU A 145 19.06 2.52 24.04
C LEU A 145 18.93 3.79 23.18
N HIS A 146 19.99 4.58 23.13
CA HIS A 146 20.06 5.81 22.36
C HIS A 146 20.95 5.63 21.14
N MET A 147 20.35 5.40 19.97
CA MET A 147 21.04 5.35 18.68
C MET A 147 20.48 6.43 17.75
N SER A 148 21.25 6.81 16.72
CA SER A 148 20.72 7.69 15.69
C SER A 148 19.62 6.97 14.89
N TRP A 149 18.66 7.73 14.37
CA TRP A 149 17.57 7.15 13.59
C TRP A 149 18.07 6.40 12.35
N GLN A 150 19.20 6.82 11.76
CA GLN A 150 19.84 6.15 10.64
C GLN A 150 20.24 4.72 10.97
N VAL A 151 20.76 4.50 12.17
CA VAL A 151 21.14 3.14 12.63
C VAL A 151 19.91 2.26 12.80
N TYR A 152 18.85 2.77 13.43
CA TYR A 152 17.59 2.05 13.53
C TYR A 152 17.00 1.72 12.14
N ALA A 153 17.06 2.66 11.19
CA ALA A 153 16.56 2.46 9.84
C ALA A 153 17.32 1.37 9.06
N ILE A 154 18.66 1.35 9.16
CA ILE A 154 19.47 0.31 8.52
C ILE A 154 19.23 -1.06 9.18
N ILE A 155 19.12 -1.13 10.50
CA ILE A 155 18.78 -2.38 11.20
C ILE A 155 17.42 -2.89 10.73
N ALA A 156 16.40 -2.01 10.67
CA ALA A 156 15.07 -2.35 10.17
C ALA A 156 15.13 -2.88 8.74
N PHE A 157 15.87 -2.19 7.84
CA PHE A 157 16.03 -2.62 6.45
C PHE A 157 16.67 -4.01 6.33
N VAL A 158 17.75 -4.26 7.05
CA VAL A 158 18.44 -5.57 7.02
C VAL A 158 17.50 -6.68 7.51
N LEU A 159 16.78 -6.44 8.60
CA LEU A 159 15.81 -7.40 9.15
C LEU A 159 14.65 -7.65 8.19
N VAL A 160 14.08 -6.59 7.57
CA VAL A 160 13.01 -6.71 6.56
C VAL A 160 13.47 -7.57 5.39
N MET A 161 14.65 -7.31 4.82
CA MET A 161 15.17 -8.08 3.69
C MET A 161 15.47 -9.52 4.05
N ALA A 162 16.04 -9.77 5.25
CA ALA A 162 16.30 -11.12 5.73
C ALA A 162 15.01 -11.92 5.92
N LEU A 163 13.99 -11.34 6.56
CA LEU A 163 12.70 -12.01 6.77
C LEU A 163 11.95 -12.25 5.45
N ALA A 164 11.97 -11.30 4.53
CA ALA A 164 11.39 -11.45 3.21
C ALA A 164 12.05 -12.59 2.41
N TYR A 165 13.38 -12.72 2.48
CA TYR A 165 14.14 -13.79 1.83
C TYR A 165 13.84 -15.17 2.44
N LEU A 166 13.72 -15.24 3.75
CA LEU A 166 13.44 -16.49 4.47
C LEU A 166 12.00 -16.98 4.29
N ASP A 167 11.11 -16.16 3.71
CA ASP A 167 9.66 -16.46 3.55
C ASP A 167 9.05 -17.01 4.86
N ILE A 168 9.37 -16.35 5.98
CA ILE A 168 8.98 -16.83 7.30
C ILE A 168 7.49 -16.56 7.53
N LYS A 169 6.66 -17.55 7.27
CA LYS A 169 5.19 -17.49 7.47
C LYS A 169 4.79 -17.21 8.90
N ILE A 170 5.62 -17.65 9.85
CA ILE A 170 5.42 -17.40 11.28
C ILE A 170 5.55 -15.90 11.55
N SER A 171 6.53 -15.23 10.94
CA SER A 171 6.73 -13.79 11.14
C SER A 171 5.54 -12.96 10.66
N ALA A 172 4.97 -13.24 9.49
CA ALA A 172 3.79 -12.54 8.99
C ALA A 172 2.58 -12.70 9.94
N THR A 173 2.31 -13.93 10.40
CA THR A 173 1.20 -14.18 11.35
C THR A 173 1.41 -13.46 12.70
N VAL A 174 2.65 -13.44 13.20
CA VAL A 174 2.99 -12.76 14.45
C VAL A 174 2.86 -11.25 14.29
N ILE A 175 3.40 -10.68 13.21
CA ILE A 175 3.28 -9.23 12.91
C ILE A 175 1.83 -8.81 12.84
N LEU A 176 0.98 -9.58 12.14
CA LEU A 176 -0.44 -9.31 12.04
C LEU A 176 -1.21 -9.44 13.35
N ALA A 177 -0.82 -10.40 14.21
CA ALA A 177 -1.38 -10.53 15.55
C ALA A 177 -0.99 -9.34 16.43
N LEU A 178 0.27 -8.91 16.36
CA LEU A 178 0.76 -7.74 17.07
C LEU A 178 0.10 -6.45 16.56
N GLU A 179 -0.11 -6.31 15.24
CA GLU A 179 -0.87 -5.21 14.66
C GLU A 179 -2.30 -5.15 15.23
N GLY A 180 -3.00 -6.29 15.25
CA GLY A 180 -4.35 -6.37 15.82
C GLY A 180 -4.40 -5.99 17.31
N ILE A 181 -3.42 -6.42 18.09
CA ILE A 181 -3.28 -6.05 19.51
C ILE A 181 -3.02 -4.54 19.62
N SER A 182 -2.12 -3.99 18.82
CA SER A 182 -1.79 -2.57 18.82
C SER A 182 -3.00 -1.71 18.45
N MET A 183 -3.74 -2.09 17.40
CA MET A 183 -4.99 -1.42 17.04
C MET A 183 -6.01 -1.45 18.18
N LEU A 184 -6.14 -2.57 18.89
CA LEU A 184 -7.03 -2.67 20.05
C LEU A 184 -6.59 -1.74 21.19
N LEU A 185 -5.29 -1.68 21.49
CA LEU A 185 -4.75 -0.76 22.49
C LEU A 185 -5.02 0.70 22.13
N VAL A 186 -4.84 1.07 20.86
CA VAL A 186 -5.17 2.42 20.36
C VAL A 186 -6.67 2.71 20.53
N VAL A 187 -7.55 1.78 20.18
CA VAL A 187 -9.00 1.96 20.35
C VAL A 187 -9.36 2.17 21.83
N ILE A 188 -8.77 1.37 22.73
CA ILE A 188 -8.98 1.52 24.18
C ILE A 188 -8.47 2.89 24.66
N ALA A 189 -7.25 3.28 24.27
CA ALA A 189 -6.66 4.57 24.62
C ALA A 189 -7.52 5.73 24.13
N CYS A 190 -7.90 5.73 22.85
CA CYS A 190 -8.77 6.75 22.26
C CYS A 190 -10.14 6.82 22.97
N SER A 191 -10.72 5.69 23.36
CA SER A 191 -11.98 5.67 24.12
C SER A 191 -11.85 6.32 25.50
N ILE A 192 -10.75 6.06 26.20
CA ILE A 192 -10.46 6.69 27.51
C ILE A 192 -10.18 8.19 27.34
N ILE A 193 -9.38 8.57 26.33
CA ILE A 193 -9.07 9.98 26.05
C ILE A 193 -10.36 10.74 25.71
N LEU A 194 -11.23 10.13 24.92
CA LEU A 194 -12.54 10.70 24.56
C LEU A 194 -13.41 10.89 25.80
N ALA A 195 -13.48 9.90 26.70
CA ALA A 195 -14.25 9.97 27.94
C ALA A 195 -13.71 11.06 28.89
N LYS A 196 -12.39 11.29 28.92
CA LYS A 196 -11.74 12.32 29.75
C LYS A 196 -11.75 13.71 29.13
N GLY A 197 -12.09 13.85 27.84
CA GLY A 197 -12.17 15.11 27.13
C GLY A 197 -10.83 15.78 26.79
N GLY A 198 -9.71 15.05 26.84
CA GLY A 198 -8.38 15.54 26.50
C GLY A 198 -7.95 16.76 27.32
N PHE A 199 -7.18 17.68 26.74
CA PHE A 199 -6.71 18.89 27.41
C PHE A 199 -7.84 19.92 27.69
N HIS A 200 -8.94 19.84 26.98
CA HIS A 200 -10.06 20.78 27.11
C HIS A 200 -11.11 20.35 28.11
N GLY A 201 -11.09 19.10 28.58
CA GLY A 201 -12.09 18.55 29.50
C GLY A 201 -13.51 18.48 28.92
N HIS A 202 -13.66 18.66 27.60
CA HIS A 202 -14.94 18.67 26.91
C HIS A 202 -15.17 17.38 26.14
N ALA A 203 -16.45 17.02 25.97
CA ALA A 203 -16.86 15.94 25.09
C ALA A 203 -16.40 16.19 23.64
N PHE A 204 -16.41 15.12 22.85
CA PHE A 204 -16.04 15.12 21.45
C PHE A 204 -16.60 16.31 20.67
N SER A 205 -15.74 17.04 19.99
CA SER A 205 -16.07 18.15 19.10
C SER A 205 -16.02 17.68 17.63
N SER A 206 -16.93 18.17 16.80
CA SER A 206 -16.88 17.95 15.34
C SER A 206 -15.85 18.81 14.61
N ALA A 207 -15.03 19.57 15.34
CA ALA A 207 -14.02 20.48 14.75
C ALA A 207 -13.06 19.76 13.79
N PRO A 208 -12.51 18.55 14.05
CA PRO A 208 -11.62 17.87 13.13
C PRO A 208 -12.26 17.49 11.78
N PHE A 209 -13.58 17.47 11.71
CA PHE A 209 -14.37 17.20 10.50
C PHE A 209 -14.81 18.47 9.77
N ARG A 210 -14.33 19.65 10.17
CA ARG A 210 -14.67 20.91 9.53
C ARG A 210 -13.46 21.51 8.82
N PRO A 211 -13.67 22.28 7.73
CA PRO A 211 -12.58 22.92 6.98
C PRO A 211 -11.79 23.95 7.81
N ASN A 212 -12.38 24.53 8.90
CA ASN A 212 -11.73 25.47 9.82
C ASN A 212 -10.95 26.61 9.12
N GLY A 213 -11.50 27.18 8.06
CA GLY A 213 -10.86 28.25 7.28
C GLY A 213 -9.78 27.78 6.30
N VAL A 214 -9.59 26.49 6.13
CA VAL A 214 -8.63 25.90 5.19
C VAL A 214 -9.20 25.96 3.77
N THR A 215 -8.39 26.40 2.81
CA THR A 215 -8.79 26.47 1.40
C THR A 215 -8.86 25.07 0.77
N PHE A 216 -9.62 24.93 -0.32
CA PHE A 216 -9.70 23.67 -1.06
C PHE A 216 -8.34 23.15 -1.56
N SER A 217 -7.40 24.04 -1.85
CA SER A 217 -6.02 23.68 -2.22
C SER A 217 -5.27 22.99 -1.08
N VAL A 218 -5.38 23.53 0.13
CA VAL A 218 -4.75 22.97 1.34
C VAL A 218 -5.41 21.64 1.72
N LEU A 219 -6.73 21.52 1.59
CA LEU A 219 -7.42 20.24 1.76
C LEU A 219 -6.90 19.19 0.77
N GLY A 220 -6.65 19.58 -0.49
CA GLY A 220 -6.10 18.70 -1.52
C GLY A 220 -4.75 18.09 -1.12
N LEU A 221 -3.84 18.91 -0.60
CA LEU A 221 -2.52 18.44 -0.12
C LEU A 221 -2.66 17.48 1.08
N GLY A 222 -3.56 17.78 2.01
CA GLY A 222 -3.87 16.86 3.13
C GLY A 222 -4.40 15.52 2.64
N VAL A 223 -5.27 15.51 1.62
CA VAL A 223 -5.79 14.28 1.01
C VAL A 223 -4.68 13.46 0.36
N VAL A 224 -3.71 14.10 -0.31
CA VAL A 224 -2.55 13.41 -0.89
C VAL A 224 -1.73 12.70 0.19
N LEU A 225 -1.43 13.38 1.28
CA LEU A 225 -0.72 12.78 2.41
C LEU A 225 -1.49 11.61 3.02
N SER A 226 -2.82 11.75 3.16
CA SER A 226 -3.69 10.68 3.65
C SER A 226 -3.77 9.47 2.70
N PHE A 227 -3.44 9.61 1.41
CA PHE A 227 -3.38 8.48 0.49
C PHE A 227 -2.34 7.44 0.90
N SER A 228 -1.23 7.86 1.49
CA SER A 228 -0.22 6.93 2.01
C SER A 228 -0.76 6.05 3.13
N THR A 229 -1.67 6.55 3.96
CA THR A 229 -2.32 5.80 5.06
C THR A 229 -3.20 4.66 4.53
N PHE A 230 -3.87 4.87 3.39
CA PHE A 230 -4.75 3.87 2.79
C PHE A 230 -4.07 3.00 1.74
N SER A 231 -2.87 3.35 1.31
CA SER A 231 -2.10 2.59 0.33
C SER A 231 -1.80 1.19 0.84
N GLY A 232 -2.06 0.17 0.01
CA GLY A 232 -1.82 -1.22 0.37
C GLY A 232 -3.09 -2.07 0.49
N PHE A 233 -4.31 -1.50 0.47
CA PHE A 233 -5.54 -2.30 0.44
C PHE A 233 -5.57 -3.25 -0.76
N GLU A 234 -4.91 -2.88 -1.86
CA GLU A 234 -4.78 -3.66 -3.08
C GLU A 234 -3.78 -4.83 -2.98
N ALA A 235 -2.99 -4.92 -1.92
CA ALA A 235 -2.01 -6.00 -1.73
C ALA A 235 -2.67 -7.39 -1.76
N ALA A 236 -3.92 -7.52 -1.28
CA ALA A 236 -4.70 -8.74 -1.42
C ALA A 236 -4.79 -9.23 -2.88
N ALA A 237 -4.78 -8.32 -3.87
CA ALA A 237 -4.85 -8.71 -5.29
C ALA A 237 -3.57 -9.41 -5.77
N THR A 238 -2.41 -9.19 -5.16
CA THR A 238 -1.15 -9.88 -5.47
C THR A 238 -1.13 -11.33 -5.00
N LEU A 239 -2.05 -11.72 -4.11
CA LEU A 239 -2.18 -13.06 -3.53
C LEU A 239 -3.03 -14.01 -4.40
N GLY A 240 -3.36 -13.59 -5.62
CA GLY A 240 -4.24 -14.35 -6.51
C GLY A 240 -3.80 -15.77 -6.78
N GLU A 241 -2.49 -16.02 -6.88
CA GLU A 241 -1.93 -17.36 -7.12
C GLU A 241 -1.85 -18.22 -5.85
N GLU A 242 -1.83 -17.60 -4.67
CA GLU A 242 -1.68 -18.28 -3.37
C GLU A 242 -3.04 -18.57 -2.70
N SER A 243 -4.12 -17.93 -3.15
CA SER A 243 -5.47 -18.08 -2.60
C SER A 243 -6.18 -19.33 -3.13
N ARG A 244 -7.01 -19.97 -2.28
CA ARG A 244 -7.82 -21.12 -2.68
C ARG A 244 -8.97 -20.77 -3.62
N GLN A 245 -9.63 -19.65 -3.36
CA GLN A 245 -10.79 -19.16 -4.11
C GLN A 245 -10.65 -17.66 -4.35
N PRO A 246 -9.69 -17.24 -5.21
CA PRO A 246 -9.32 -15.85 -5.34
C PRO A 246 -10.49 -14.94 -5.71
N ARG A 247 -11.36 -15.38 -6.63
CA ARG A 247 -12.52 -14.57 -7.08
C ARG A 247 -13.57 -14.30 -5.98
N ARG A 248 -13.63 -15.17 -4.95
CA ARG A 248 -14.56 -15.02 -3.82
C ARG A 248 -13.93 -14.36 -2.61
N LEU A 249 -12.63 -14.56 -2.39
CA LEU A 249 -11.95 -14.10 -1.19
C LEU A 249 -11.31 -12.71 -1.33
N ILE A 250 -10.70 -12.42 -2.51
CA ILE A 250 -9.95 -11.18 -2.70
C ILE A 250 -10.85 -9.93 -2.78
N PRO A 251 -11.97 -9.90 -3.55
CA PRO A 251 -12.81 -8.72 -3.64
C PRO A 251 -13.34 -8.21 -2.29
N PRO A 252 -13.94 -9.06 -1.42
CA PRO A 252 -14.38 -8.60 -0.12
C PRO A 252 -13.22 -8.30 0.83
N ALA A 253 -12.05 -8.93 0.69
CA ALA A 253 -10.88 -8.62 1.51
C ALA A 253 -10.36 -7.21 1.22
N ILE A 254 -10.29 -6.79 -0.04
CA ILE A 254 -9.93 -5.42 -0.45
C ILE A 254 -10.88 -4.40 0.20
N ALA A 255 -12.20 -4.60 0.06
CA ALA A 255 -13.19 -3.69 0.62
C ALA A 255 -13.15 -3.65 2.17
N ALA A 256 -13.01 -4.82 2.81
CA ALA A 256 -12.97 -4.93 4.25
C ALA A 256 -11.71 -4.32 4.86
N SER A 257 -10.52 -4.53 4.25
CA SER A 257 -9.27 -3.95 4.75
C SER A 257 -9.32 -2.42 4.68
N LEU A 258 -9.77 -1.85 3.56
CA LEU A 258 -9.94 -0.40 3.44
C LEU A 258 -10.93 0.15 4.48
N ALA A 259 -12.09 -0.50 4.65
CA ALA A 259 -13.11 -0.04 5.59
C ALA A 259 -12.62 -0.09 7.04
N VAL A 260 -11.96 -1.18 7.44
CA VAL A 260 -11.41 -1.33 8.80
C VAL A 260 -10.37 -0.26 9.09
N VAL A 261 -9.41 -0.07 8.17
CA VAL A 261 -8.36 0.95 8.33
C VAL A 261 -8.97 2.35 8.34
N ALA A 262 -9.92 2.66 7.45
CA ALA A 262 -10.56 3.97 7.40
C ALA A 262 -11.29 4.32 8.70
N VAL A 263 -12.11 3.41 9.22
CA VAL A 263 -12.81 3.64 10.51
C VAL A 263 -11.82 3.83 11.65
N PHE A 264 -10.77 3.02 11.69
CA PHE A 264 -9.74 3.09 12.71
C PHE A 264 -8.95 4.41 12.66
N THR A 265 -8.41 4.78 11.48
CA THR A 265 -7.55 5.96 11.35
C THR A 265 -8.33 7.26 11.50
N ILE A 266 -9.50 7.38 10.85
CA ILE A 266 -10.36 8.56 10.99
C ILE A 266 -10.77 8.77 12.46
N GLY A 267 -11.17 7.69 13.15
CA GLY A 267 -11.55 7.75 14.55
C GLY A 267 -10.38 8.17 15.45
N ALA A 268 -9.23 7.53 15.32
CA ALA A 268 -8.05 7.85 16.13
C ALA A 268 -7.55 9.27 15.87
N ILE A 269 -7.43 9.69 14.60
CA ILE A 269 -7.00 11.05 14.23
C ILE A 269 -7.96 12.11 14.78
N ALA A 270 -9.28 11.87 14.69
CA ALA A 270 -10.27 12.78 15.26
C ALA A 270 -10.12 12.94 16.76
N VAL A 271 -9.93 11.83 17.50
CA VAL A 271 -9.77 11.85 18.96
C VAL A 271 -8.48 12.56 19.36
N VAL A 272 -7.35 12.22 18.70
CA VAL A 272 -6.06 12.85 19.01
C VAL A 272 -6.08 14.34 18.71
N THR A 273 -6.66 14.75 17.58
CA THR A 273 -6.76 16.18 17.22
C THR A 273 -7.61 16.96 18.23
N ASN A 274 -8.74 16.39 18.65
CA ASN A 274 -9.57 17.01 19.68
C ASN A 274 -8.89 17.03 21.07
N ALA A 275 -8.03 16.07 21.35
CA ALA A 275 -7.37 15.98 22.65
C ALA A 275 -6.31 17.05 22.86
N TYR A 276 -5.71 17.60 21.81
CA TYR A 276 -4.64 18.60 21.90
C TYR A 276 -5.17 20.00 22.21
N PRO A 277 -4.39 20.82 22.96
CA PRO A 277 -4.82 22.17 23.35
C PRO A 277 -4.81 23.15 22.17
N GLY A 278 -4.13 22.84 21.09
CA GLY A 278 -4.08 23.65 19.87
C GLY A 278 -3.35 22.97 18.73
N ILE A 279 -3.59 23.46 17.51
CA ILE A 279 -3.04 22.88 16.28
C ILE A 279 -1.52 23.04 16.21
N SER A 280 -0.98 24.14 16.71
CA SER A 280 0.48 24.36 16.73
C SER A 280 1.21 23.35 17.61
N GLN A 281 0.66 23.00 18.78
CA GLN A 281 1.24 21.96 19.63
C GLN A 281 1.09 20.56 19.01
N LEU A 282 -0.05 20.29 18.36
CA LEU A 282 -0.27 19.04 17.66
C LEU A 282 0.73 18.86 16.52
N SER A 283 0.89 19.87 15.67
CA SER A 283 1.79 19.80 14.51
C SER A 283 3.28 19.71 14.88
N ALA A 284 3.65 20.19 16.08
CA ALA A 284 5.02 20.09 16.60
C ALA A 284 5.31 18.76 17.34
N ALA A 285 4.29 17.94 17.62
CA ALA A 285 4.45 16.71 18.36
C ALA A 285 5.09 15.62 17.51
N ALA A 286 6.14 14.96 18.03
CA ALA A 286 6.80 13.84 17.32
C ALA A 286 5.90 12.59 17.24
N VAL A 287 5.23 12.24 18.34
CA VAL A 287 4.36 11.08 18.47
C VAL A 287 3.05 11.46 19.20
N PRO A 288 2.15 12.20 18.53
CA PRO A 288 1.01 12.84 19.18
C PRO A 288 0.09 11.87 19.93
N LEU A 289 -0.21 10.71 19.38
CA LEU A 289 -1.05 9.71 20.05
C LEU A 289 -0.41 9.22 21.36
N VAL A 290 0.89 8.97 21.37
CA VAL A 290 1.62 8.52 22.56
C VAL A 290 1.56 9.61 23.64
N THR A 291 1.82 10.85 23.28
CA THR A 291 1.81 11.99 24.20
C THR A 291 0.46 12.13 24.94
N VAL A 292 -0.66 12.02 24.22
CA VAL A 292 -1.98 12.12 24.87
C VAL A 292 -2.32 10.85 25.66
N THR A 293 -1.83 9.70 25.22
CA THR A 293 -2.02 8.43 25.96
C THR A 293 -1.26 8.46 27.27
N ASP A 294 -0.01 8.88 27.29
CA ASP A 294 0.81 9.00 28.49
C ASP A 294 0.15 9.94 29.52
N LYS A 295 -0.42 11.03 29.04
CA LYS A 295 -1.03 12.04 29.92
C LYS A 295 -2.41 11.63 30.43
N PHE A 296 -3.28 11.07 29.58
CA PHE A 296 -4.68 10.86 29.94
C PHE A 296 -5.03 9.40 30.27
N VAL A 297 -4.18 8.45 29.93
CA VAL A 297 -4.40 7.03 30.21
C VAL A 297 -3.33 6.52 31.17
N ALA A 298 -2.16 6.15 30.67
CA ALA A 298 -1.02 5.70 31.46
C ALA A 298 0.25 5.63 30.59
N GLY A 299 1.42 5.96 31.16
CA GLY A 299 2.70 5.95 30.42
C GLY A 299 3.08 4.57 29.88
N TRP A 300 2.80 3.48 30.62
CA TRP A 300 3.05 2.12 30.12
C TRP A 300 2.25 1.81 28.84
N MET A 301 1.02 2.36 28.73
CA MET A 301 0.17 2.12 27.56
C MET A 301 0.65 2.91 26.35
N GLY A 302 1.10 4.16 26.54
CA GLY A 302 1.76 4.93 25.48
C GLY A 302 3.01 4.24 24.98
N THR A 303 3.83 3.69 25.88
CA THR A 303 5.01 2.90 25.52
C THR A 303 4.62 1.67 24.67
N LEU A 304 3.60 0.90 25.07
CA LEU A 304 3.13 -0.25 24.29
C LEU A 304 2.59 0.15 22.92
N ILE A 305 1.83 1.25 22.83
CA ILE A 305 1.32 1.78 21.56
C ILE A 305 2.48 2.19 20.66
N ASN A 306 3.52 2.83 21.21
CA ASN A 306 4.71 3.22 20.44
C ASN A 306 5.47 1.99 19.90
N PHE A 307 5.65 0.94 20.71
CA PHE A 307 6.19 -0.33 20.23
C PHE A 307 5.28 -0.98 19.17
N GLY A 308 3.97 -0.87 19.33
CA GLY A 308 2.99 -1.27 18.32
C GLY A 308 3.20 -0.56 17.00
N GLY A 309 3.46 0.75 17.03
CA GLY A 309 3.82 1.55 15.86
C GLY A 309 5.09 1.04 15.18
N VAL A 310 6.17 0.81 15.95
CA VAL A 310 7.42 0.22 15.42
C VAL A 310 7.16 -1.10 14.69
N VAL A 311 6.38 -2.01 15.30
CA VAL A 311 6.04 -3.30 14.69
C VAL A 311 5.16 -3.13 13.45
N SER A 312 4.22 -2.19 13.49
CA SER A 312 3.32 -1.85 12.38
C SER A 312 4.11 -1.33 11.17
N ALA A 313 4.97 -0.33 11.36
CA ALA A 313 5.83 0.22 10.30
C ALA A 313 6.77 -0.84 9.71
N PHE A 314 7.40 -1.64 10.57
CA PHE A 314 8.26 -2.74 10.18
C PHE A 314 7.51 -3.79 9.35
N GLY A 315 6.31 -4.18 9.81
CA GLY A 315 5.44 -5.13 9.12
C GLY A 315 4.99 -4.63 7.77
N ALA A 316 4.61 -3.36 7.67
CA ALA A 316 4.24 -2.71 6.42
C ALA A 316 5.42 -2.65 5.43
N SER A 317 6.64 -2.32 5.90
CA SER A 317 7.86 -2.38 5.08
C SER A 317 8.10 -3.78 4.52
N LEU A 318 7.99 -4.81 5.35
CA LEU A 318 8.14 -6.20 4.95
C LEU A 318 7.09 -6.61 3.91
N ALA A 319 5.83 -6.26 4.12
CA ALA A 319 4.73 -6.56 3.21
C ALA A 319 4.91 -5.85 1.86
N CYS A 320 5.36 -4.58 1.85
CA CYS A 320 5.72 -3.85 0.63
C CYS A 320 6.86 -4.54 -0.12
N ALA A 321 7.93 -4.95 0.55
CA ALA A 321 9.05 -5.64 -0.09
C ALA A 321 8.61 -6.96 -0.74
N VAL A 322 7.78 -7.74 -0.05
CA VAL A 322 7.22 -9.00 -0.56
C VAL A 322 6.27 -8.73 -1.73
N GLY A 323 5.37 -7.73 -1.64
CA GLY A 323 4.46 -7.33 -2.71
C GLY A 323 5.19 -6.88 -3.98
N ALA A 324 6.19 -5.99 -3.85
CA ALA A 324 7.04 -5.55 -4.95
C ALA A 324 7.74 -6.73 -5.64
N SER A 325 8.27 -7.68 -4.85
CA SER A 325 8.97 -8.85 -5.39
C SER A 325 8.06 -9.76 -6.22
N ARG A 326 6.78 -9.90 -5.85
CA ARG A 326 5.78 -10.66 -6.61
C ARG A 326 5.45 -9.99 -7.94
N ILE A 327 5.27 -8.66 -7.95
CA ILE A 327 5.02 -7.89 -9.18
C ILE A 327 6.23 -8.00 -10.12
N LEU A 328 7.44 -7.80 -9.59
CA LEU A 328 8.66 -7.89 -10.39
C LEU A 328 8.92 -9.31 -10.91
N PHE A 329 8.60 -10.33 -10.12
CA PHE A 329 8.65 -11.73 -10.56
C PHE A 329 7.67 -12.00 -11.71
N ALA A 330 6.43 -11.49 -11.62
CA ALA A 330 5.44 -11.64 -12.69
C ALA A 330 5.91 -10.96 -13.99
N LEU A 331 6.47 -9.75 -13.90
CA LEU A 331 7.10 -9.08 -15.04
C LEU A 331 8.27 -9.88 -15.60
N GLY A 332 9.13 -10.42 -14.73
CA GLY A 332 10.30 -11.22 -15.11
C GLY A 332 9.95 -12.52 -15.86
N ARG A 333 8.79 -13.12 -15.58
CA ARG A 333 8.29 -14.30 -16.32
C ARG A 333 8.11 -14.01 -17.81
N ASP A 334 7.58 -12.82 -18.13
CA ASP A 334 7.27 -12.41 -19.50
C ASP A 334 8.43 -11.72 -20.22
N THR A 335 9.25 -10.97 -19.49
CA THR A 335 10.28 -10.11 -20.07
C THR A 335 11.62 -10.80 -20.30
N GLY A 336 11.80 -12.00 -19.79
CA GLY A 336 12.95 -12.82 -20.14
C GLY A 336 14.18 -12.83 -19.21
N PRO A 337 14.48 -11.85 -18.33
CA PRO A 337 15.65 -11.95 -17.47
C PRO A 337 15.54 -13.17 -16.53
N VAL A 338 16.41 -14.17 -16.76
CA VAL A 338 16.43 -15.43 -15.97
C VAL A 338 16.58 -15.14 -14.48
N MET A 339 17.33 -14.09 -14.12
CA MET A 339 17.56 -13.70 -12.73
C MET A 339 16.26 -13.35 -12.02
N LEU A 340 15.33 -12.63 -12.64
CA LEU A 340 14.04 -12.25 -12.02
C LEU A 340 13.10 -13.44 -11.81
N ARG A 341 13.24 -14.50 -12.61
CA ARG A 341 12.44 -15.74 -12.53
C ARG A 341 12.93 -16.74 -11.47
N ARG A 342 14.10 -16.48 -10.88
CA ARG A 342 14.66 -17.41 -9.89
C ARG A 342 13.88 -17.37 -8.58
N THR A 343 13.40 -18.55 -8.17
CA THR A 343 12.78 -18.77 -6.86
C THR A 343 13.74 -19.50 -5.94
N SER A 344 13.68 -19.23 -4.65
CA SER A 344 14.42 -19.98 -3.63
C SER A 344 13.98 -21.44 -3.61
N ARG A 345 14.93 -22.39 -3.64
CA ARG A 345 14.65 -23.82 -3.56
C ARG A 345 14.01 -24.23 -2.24
N ARG A 346 14.36 -23.53 -1.14
CA ARG A 346 13.89 -23.87 0.22
C ARG A 346 12.51 -23.27 0.50
N THR A 347 12.33 -22.01 0.16
CA THR A 347 11.13 -21.23 0.57
C THR A 347 10.10 -21.08 -0.54
N GLY A 348 10.52 -21.09 -1.80
CA GLY A 348 9.66 -20.78 -2.95
C GLY A 348 9.48 -19.26 -3.17
N ALA A 349 10.14 -18.42 -2.36
CA ALA A 349 10.11 -16.98 -2.52
C ALA A 349 10.80 -16.54 -3.83
N PRO A 350 10.38 -15.44 -4.47
CA PRO A 350 10.98 -14.90 -5.69
C PRO A 350 12.32 -14.22 -5.38
N ALA A 351 13.35 -15.02 -5.04
CA ALA A 351 14.64 -14.55 -4.52
C ALA A 351 15.34 -13.56 -5.45
N GLY A 352 15.31 -13.81 -6.76
CA GLY A 352 15.93 -12.93 -7.74
C GLY A 352 15.26 -11.55 -7.79
N ALA A 353 13.93 -11.50 -7.79
CA ALA A 353 13.19 -10.26 -7.75
C ALA A 353 13.40 -9.51 -6.41
N LEU A 354 13.47 -10.25 -5.29
CA LEU A 354 13.67 -9.66 -3.97
C LEU A 354 15.02 -8.94 -3.84
N VAL A 355 16.10 -9.45 -4.46
CA VAL A 355 17.40 -8.77 -4.49
C VAL A 355 17.27 -7.39 -5.15
N TRP A 356 16.59 -7.28 -6.28
CA TRP A 356 16.39 -6.01 -6.97
C TRP A 356 15.48 -5.05 -6.20
N VAL A 357 14.42 -5.58 -5.58
CA VAL A 357 13.58 -4.80 -4.66
C VAL A 357 14.41 -4.27 -3.50
N GLY A 358 15.27 -5.11 -2.90
CA GLY A 358 16.17 -4.70 -1.82
C GLY A 358 17.12 -3.58 -2.25
N VAL A 359 17.71 -3.67 -3.44
CA VAL A 359 18.58 -2.61 -3.99
C VAL A 359 17.79 -1.30 -4.14
N GLY A 360 16.59 -1.36 -4.74
CA GLY A 360 15.75 -0.16 -4.93
C GLY A 360 15.30 0.45 -3.61
N SER A 361 14.86 -0.36 -2.65
CA SER A 361 14.43 0.11 -1.32
C SER A 361 15.60 0.69 -0.51
N LEU A 362 16.79 0.10 -0.63
CA LEU A 362 18.00 0.66 -0.02
C LEU A 362 18.36 2.01 -0.64
N LEU A 363 18.28 2.14 -1.96
CA LEU A 363 18.51 3.42 -2.63
C LEU A 363 17.52 4.48 -2.16
N THR A 364 16.23 4.14 -2.03
CA THR A 364 15.21 5.05 -1.49
C THR A 364 15.57 5.48 -0.07
N LEU A 365 15.96 4.55 0.80
CA LEU A 365 16.37 4.88 2.18
C LEU A 365 17.61 5.79 2.19
N LEU A 366 18.63 5.47 1.38
CA LEU A 366 19.89 6.22 1.32
C LEU A 366 19.73 7.64 0.74
N LEU A 367 18.74 7.87 -0.14
CA LEU A 367 18.43 9.20 -0.65
C LEU A 367 18.10 10.20 0.47
N PHE A 368 17.45 9.73 1.53
CA PHE A 368 16.97 10.58 2.63
C PHE A 368 17.74 10.38 3.94
N ILE A 369 18.75 9.50 3.97
CA ILE A 369 19.48 9.15 5.20
C ILE A 369 20.32 10.30 5.75
N HIS A 370 20.62 11.32 4.93
CA HIS A 370 21.36 12.51 5.31
C HIS A 370 20.49 13.55 6.05
N GLU A 371 19.16 13.38 6.06
CA GLU A 371 18.28 14.28 6.76
C GLU A 371 18.55 14.22 8.28
N PRO A 372 18.64 15.36 8.95
CA PRO A 372 18.97 15.40 10.38
C PRO A 372 17.83 14.85 11.24
N LEU A 373 16.59 14.97 10.78
CA LEU A 373 15.39 14.57 11.50
C LEU A 373 14.72 13.38 10.79
N ALA A 374 14.44 12.31 11.53
CA ALA A 374 13.71 11.14 11.03
C ALA A 374 12.33 11.53 10.42
N THR A 375 11.60 12.42 11.07
CA THR A 375 10.27 12.89 10.60
C THR A 375 10.34 13.55 9.23
N ARG A 376 11.43 14.27 8.92
CA ARG A 376 11.63 14.88 7.61
C ARG A 376 11.97 13.84 6.54
N ALA A 377 12.83 12.87 6.87
CA ALA A 377 13.12 11.75 5.99
C ALA A 377 11.85 10.92 5.69
N VAL A 378 11.00 10.71 6.70
CA VAL A 378 9.68 10.06 6.55
C VAL A 378 8.80 10.87 5.58
N ALA A 379 8.64 12.17 5.80
CA ALA A 379 7.79 13.01 4.96
C ALA A 379 8.21 12.96 3.49
N LEU A 380 9.49 13.08 3.19
CA LEU A 380 10.02 13.04 1.81
C LEU A 380 9.85 11.66 1.18
N SER A 381 10.26 10.59 1.89
CA SER A 381 10.17 9.23 1.33
C SER A 381 8.72 8.78 1.06
N LEU A 382 7.77 9.15 1.92
CA LEU A 382 6.36 8.84 1.71
C LEU A 382 5.74 9.72 0.62
N THR A 383 6.17 10.98 0.45
CA THR A 383 5.70 11.86 -0.63
C THR A 383 6.10 11.29 -1.99
N TYR A 384 7.36 10.85 -2.16
CA TYR A 384 7.80 10.18 -3.39
C TYR A 384 6.92 8.96 -3.74
N GLY A 385 6.62 8.12 -2.75
CA GLY A 385 5.71 6.98 -2.92
C GLY A 385 4.28 7.40 -3.24
N ALA A 386 3.78 8.48 -2.61
CA ALA A 386 2.44 9.01 -2.85
C ALA A 386 2.27 9.58 -4.26
N ASP A 387 3.27 10.27 -4.79
CA ASP A 387 3.28 10.76 -6.17
C ASP A 387 3.16 9.62 -7.20
N LEU A 388 3.86 8.51 -6.95
CA LEU A 388 3.79 7.33 -7.81
C LEU A 388 2.44 6.61 -7.70
N ILE A 389 1.87 6.49 -6.48
CA ILE A 389 0.66 5.70 -6.28
C ILE A 389 -0.56 6.33 -6.93
N ILE A 390 -0.64 7.66 -6.95
CA ILE A 390 -1.71 8.39 -7.64
C ILE A 390 -1.73 7.98 -9.12
N VAL A 391 -0.56 7.93 -9.77
CA VAL A 391 -0.45 7.51 -11.17
C VAL A 391 -0.86 6.06 -11.35
N ALA A 392 -0.39 5.16 -10.47
CA ALA A 392 -0.77 3.75 -10.51
C ALA A 392 -2.29 3.57 -10.42
N TYR A 393 -2.94 4.29 -9.51
CA TYR A 393 -4.39 4.21 -9.33
C TYR A 393 -5.17 4.82 -10.49
N ILE A 394 -4.72 5.92 -11.07
CA ILE A 394 -5.30 6.49 -12.31
C ILE A 394 -5.27 5.44 -13.43
N LEU A 395 -4.15 4.77 -13.64
CA LEU A 395 -4.01 3.74 -14.67
C LEU A 395 -4.98 2.57 -14.44
N VAL A 396 -5.14 2.12 -13.20
CA VAL A 396 -6.10 1.05 -12.87
C VAL A 396 -7.53 1.48 -13.08
N VAL A 397 -7.91 2.70 -12.67
CA VAL A 397 -9.27 3.23 -12.86
C VAL A 397 -9.58 3.42 -14.33
N ILE A 398 -8.66 3.94 -15.15
CA ILE A 398 -8.82 4.05 -16.62
C ILE A 398 -9.04 2.66 -17.22
N ALA A 399 -8.23 1.66 -16.87
CA ALA A 399 -8.43 0.30 -17.35
C ALA A 399 -9.79 -0.28 -16.93
N ALA A 400 -10.25 0.00 -15.70
CA ALA A 400 -11.56 -0.43 -15.22
C ALA A 400 -12.72 0.24 -16.00
N ILE A 401 -12.59 1.52 -16.37
CA ILE A 401 -13.54 2.21 -17.24
C ILE A 401 -13.58 1.53 -18.61
N ILE A 402 -12.43 1.30 -19.24
CA ILE A 402 -12.35 0.59 -20.54
C ILE A 402 -13.00 -0.79 -20.42
N PHE A 403 -12.76 -1.52 -19.34
CA PHE A 403 -13.33 -2.84 -19.11
C PHE A 403 -14.86 -2.80 -18.99
N THR A 404 -15.41 -1.88 -18.18
CA THR A 404 -16.85 -1.76 -17.98
C THR A 404 -17.59 -1.37 -19.27
N VAL A 405 -16.99 -0.50 -20.09
CA VAL A 405 -17.52 -0.09 -21.39
C VAL A 405 -17.49 -1.26 -22.39
N ARG A 406 -16.34 -1.94 -22.54
CA ARG A 406 -16.18 -3.07 -23.47
C ARG A 406 -17.11 -4.25 -23.14
N ARG A 407 -17.31 -4.50 -21.85
CA ARG A 407 -18.23 -5.56 -21.37
C ARG A 407 -19.68 -5.12 -21.30
N ARG A 408 -20.01 -3.88 -21.73
CA ARG A 408 -21.35 -3.31 -21.64
C ARG A 408 -21.99 -3.50 -20.27
N MET A 409 -21.20 -3.28 -19.21
CA MET A 409 -21.67 -3.38 -17.84
C MET A 409 -22.64 -2.23 -17.52
N SER A 410 -23.35 -2.31 -16.38
CA SER A 410 -24.26 -1.24 -15.94
C SER A 410 -23.59 0.13 -16.00
N PRO A 411 -24.26 1.16 -16.57
CA PRO A 411 -23.72 2.54 -16.69
C PRO A 411 -23.38 3.15 -15.33
N VAL A 412 -24.05 2.71 -14.26
CA VAL A 412 -23.75 3.14 -12.88
C VAL A 412 -22.32 2.77 -12.49
N LYS A 413 -21.83 1.57 -12.87
CA LYS A 413 -20.46 1.16 -12.58
C LYS A 413 -19.43 2.07 -13.25
N THR A 414 -19.68 2.42 -14.50
CA THR A 414 -18.82 3.34 -15.27
C THR A 414 -18.87 4.75 -14.67
N ALA A 415 -20.06 5.23 -14.28
CA ALA A 415 -20.22 6.55 -13.64
C ALA A 415 -19.45 6.64 -12.32
N VAL A 416 -19.52 5.61 -11.46
CA VAL A 416 -18.73 5.55 -10.21
C VAL A 416 -17.22 5.63 -10.48
N LEU A 417 -16.73 4.92 -11.49
CA LEU A 417 -15.32 4.98 -11.88
C LEU A 417 -14.91 6.34 -12.46
N LEU A 418 -15.77 6.99 -13.22
CA LEU A 418 -15.53 8.35 -13.75
C LEU A 418 -15.46 9.38 -12.62
N ILE A 419 -16.32 9.28 -11.60
CA ILE A 419 -16.21 10.10 -10.38
C ILE A 419 -14.86 9.87 -9.71
N GLY A 420 -14.46 8.60 -9.55
CA GLY A 420 -13.15 8.26 -9.00
C GLY A 420 -12.00 8.87 -9.80
N LEU A 421 -12.05 8.82 -11.11
CA LEU A 421 -11.04 9.42 -11.98
C LEU A 421 -11.02 10.96 -11.84
N ALA A 422 -12.17 11.60 -11.72
CA ALA A 422 -12.26 13.04 -11.50
C ALA A 422 -11.65 13.46 -10.15
N VAL A 423 -11.91 12.68 -9.08
CA VAL A 423 -11.31 12.89 -7.76
C VAL A 423 -9.79 12.75 -7.83
N LEU A 424 -9.26 11.70 -8.45
CA LEU A 424 -7.81 11.51 -8.63
C LEU A 424 -7.20 12.64 -9.47
N GLY A 425 -7.88 13.09 -10.53
CA GLY A 425 -7.45 14.24 -11.33
C GLY A 425 -7.40 15.54 -10.53
N TYR A 426 -8.37 15.76 -9.62
CA TYR A 426 -8.33 16.89 -8.68
C TYR A 426 -7.13 16.80 -7.74
N VAL A 427 -6.84 15.61 -7.21
CA VAL A 427 -5.68 15.37 -6.35
C VAL A 427 -4.38 15.68 -7.10
N VAL A 428 -4.21 15.20 -8.34
CA VAL A 428 -3.06 15.54 -9.20
C VAL A 428 -2.92 17.05 -9.37
N LYS A 429 -4.04 17.74 -9.69
CA LYS A 429 -4.03 19.19 -9.82
C LYS A 429 -3.54 19.87 -8.55
N THR A 430 -4.02 19.49 -7.38
CA THR A 430 -3.63 20.12 -6.11
C THR A 430 -2.19 19.81 -5.70
N THR A 431 -1.65 18.67 -6.12
CA THR A 431 -0.27 18.29 -5.86
C THR A 431 0.73 19.05 -6.74
N PHE A 432 0.38 19.26 -8.01
CA PHE A 432 1.34 19.77 -9.00
C PHE A 432 1.00 21.16 -9.55
N ALA A 433 -0.07 21.79 -9.09
CA ALA A 433 -0.43 23.14 -9.49
C ALA A 433 -0.88 24.02 -8.30
N PRO A 434 0.01 24.87 -7.74
CA PRO A 434 1.36 25.19 -8.22
C PRO A 434 2.36 24.04 -8.02
N PHE A 435 3.42 23.99 -8.84
CA PHE A 435 4.47 22.98 -8.69
C PHE A 435 5.13 23.14 -7.31
N PRO A 436 5.35 22.06 -6.56
CA PRO A 436 5.83 22.15 -5.19
C PRO A 436 7.21 22.77 -5.10
N ALA A 437 7.46 23.50 -4.00
CA ALA A 437 8.77 24.06 -3.72
C ALA A 437 9.75 22.97 -3.21
N PRO A 438 11.08 23.19 -3.30
CA PRO A 438 12.06 22.30 -2.68
C PRO A 438 11.82 22.13 -1.17
N PRO A 439 12.02 20.93 -0.60
CA PRO A 439 12.58 19.72 -1.25
C PRO A 439 11.57 18.86 -2.03
N TYR A 440 10.27 19.05 -1.85
CA TYR A 440 9.22 18.21 -2.46
C TYR A 440 9.19 18.24 -4.00
N SER A 441 9.74 19.31 -4.62
CA SER A 441 9.94 19.35 -6.07
C SER A 441 10.89 18.27 -6.58
N TRP A 442 11.86 17.84 -5.77
CA TRP A 442 12.79 16.76 -6.13
C TRP A 442 12.09 15.41 -6.13
N ASP A 443 11.15 15.18 -5.18
CA ASP A 443 10.34 13.96 -5.13
C ASP A 443 9.45 13.85 -6.38
N ALA A 444 8.79 14.95 -6.76
CA ALA A 444 7.97 15.04 -7.95
C ALA A 444 8.77 14.79 -9.24
N LEU A 445 9.98 15.37 -9.35
CA LEU A 445 10.88 15.14 -10.48
C LEU A 445 11.37 13.69 -10.52
N ALA A 446 11.78 13.12 -9.39
CA ALA A 446 12.21 11.74 -9.29
C ALA A 446 11.08 10.77 -9.69
N ALA A 447 9.84 11.02 -9.24
CA ALA A 447 8.67 10.27 -9.66
C ALA A 447 8.45 10.37 -11.17
N GLY A 448 8.55 11.58 -11.76
CA GLY A 448 8.47 11.80 -13.20
C GLY A 448 9.54 11.05 -13.98
N ILE A 449 10.80 11.07 -13.53
CA ILE A 449 11.92 10.36 -14.16
C ILE A 449 11.71 8.84 -14.12
N THR A 450 11.30 8.31 -12.98
CA THR A 450 11.07 6.85 -12.82
C THR A 450 9.87 6.37 -13.64
N LEU A 451 8.82 7.19 -13.78
CA LEU A 451 7.71 6.92 -14.67
C LEU A 451 8.13 6.98 -16.15
N ALA A 452 8.89 8.00 -16.53
CA ALA A 452 9.44 8.13 -17.88
C ALA A 452 10.32 6.92 -18.24
N ALA A 453 11.13 6.42 -17.31
CA ALA A 453 11.91 5.20 -17.48
C ALA A 453 11.01 3.99 -17.76
N GLY A 454 9.90 3.84 -17.06
CA GLY A 454 8.91 2.76 -17.30
C GLY A 454 8.28 2.80 -18.69
N ILE A 455 8.16 3.99 -19.28
CA ILE A 455 7.68 4.18 -20.66
C ILE A 455 8.82 3.94 -21.66
N ALA A 456 10.00 4.49 -21.40
CA ALA A 456 11.13 4.45 -22.31
C ALA A 456 11.75 3.04 -22.44
N LEU A 457 11.82 2.28 -21.35
CA LEU A 457 12.44 0.94 -21.34
C LEU A 457 11.83 -0.03 -22.37
N PRO A 458 10.50 -0.23 -22.48
CA PRO A 458 9.93 -1.10 -23.50
C PRO A 458 10.08 -0.55 -24.91
N LEU A 459 10.17 0.77 -25.06
CA LEU A 459 10.35 1.41 -26.38
C LEU A 459 11.80 1.28 -26.86
N ALA A 460 12.76 1.45 -25.96
CA ALA A 460 14.20 1.41 -26.27
C ALA A 460 14.76 -0.03 -26.37
N TYR A 461 14.13 -1.01 -25.69
CA TYR A 461 14.62 -2.39 -25.64
C TYR A 461 13.67 -3.38 -26.30
N PRO A 462 13.83 -3.69 -27.61
CA PRO A 462 12.92 -4.56 -28.36
C PRO A 462 12.66 -5.95 -27.77
N PRO A 463 13.63 -6.64 -27.13
CA PRO A 463 13.36 -7.93 -26.49
C PRO A 463 12.34 -7.83 -25.36
N LEU A 464 12.39 -6.79 -24.54
CA LEU A 464 11.41 -6.51 -23.49
C LEU A 464 10.02 -6.30 -24.09
N ARG A 465 9.93 -5.45 -25.11
CA ARG A 465 8.67 -5.16 -25.81
C ARG A 465 8.04 -6.43 -26.40
N ARG A 466 8.85 -7.30 -27.02
CA ARG A 466 8.38 -8.59 -27.58
C ARG A 466 7.92 -9.55 -26.48
N GLY A 467 8.66 -9.62 -25.36
CA GLY A 467 8.28 -10.44 -24.21
C GLY A 467 6.91 -10.03 -23.65
N ILE A 468 6.71 -8.71 -23.43
CA ILE A 468 5.44 -8.17 -22.94
C ILE A 468 4.30 -8.46 -23.95
N ALA A 469 4.52 -8.22 -25.25
CA ALA A 469 3.50 -8.43 -26.29
C ALA A 469 3.09 -9.91 -26.43
N ASN A 470 3.99 -10.84 -26.13
CA ASN A 470 3.75 -12.27 -26.19
C ASN A 470 3.37 -12.92 -24.86
N SER A 471 3.11 -12.10 -23.83
CA SER A 471 2.78 -12.58 -22.48
C SER A 471 1.63 -13.58 -22.47
N PRO A 472 1.85 -14.83 -22.01
CA PRO A 472 0.77 -15.80 -21.82
C PRO A 472 -0.25 -15.33 -20.80
N LEU A 473 0.21 -14.60 -19.75
CA LEU A 473 -0.67 -14.06 -18.71
C LEU A 473 -1.65 -13.03 -19.28
N LEU A 474 -1.19 -12.13 -20.15
CA LEU A 474 -2.05 -11.11 -20.76
C LEU A 474 -3.07 -11.73 -21.73
N ARG A 475 -2.68 -12.77 -22.48
CA ARG A 475 -3.60 -13.49 -23.37
C ARG A 475 -4.67 -14.22 -22.55
N ALA A 476 -4.28 -14.98 -21.52
CA ALA A 476 -5.21 -15.65 -20.62
C ALA A 476 -6.12 -14.64 -19.89
N GLY A 477 -5.57 -13.49 -19.50
CA GLY A 477 -6.33 -12.39 -18.90
C GLY A 477 -7.33 -11.78 -19.88
N ALA A 478 -6.96 -11.56 -21.13
CA ALA A 478 -7.87 -11.04 -22.15
C ALA A 478 -9.02 -12.02 -22.43
N SER A 479 -8.73 -13.32 -22.53
CA SER A 479 -9.76 -14.36 -22.65
C SER A 479 -10.71 -14.36 -21.43
N ALA A 480 -10.17 -14.34 -20.22
CA ALA A 480 -10.96 -14.36 -18.98
C ALA A 480 -11.81 -13.07 -18.79
N LEU A 481 -11.23 -11.90 -19.08
CA LEU A 481 -11.86 -10.60 -18.87
C LEU A 481 -12.78 -10.19 -20.03
N LEU A 482 -12.38 -10.42 -21.27
CA LEU A 482 -13.07 -9.94 -22.46
C LEU A 482 -13.87 -11.01 -23.19
N GLY A 483 -13.65 -12.30 -22.88
CA GLY A 483 -14.31 -13.41 -23.58
C GLY A 483 -13.87 -13.54 -25.03
N ALA A 484 -12.63 -13.13 -25.36
CA ALA A 484 -12.07 -13.33 -26.69
C ALA A 484 -11.82 -14.84 -26.90
N PRO A 485 -12.18 -15.42 -28.07
CA PRO A 485 -11.86 -16.80 -28.37
C PRO A 485 -10.34 -17.01 -28.38
N ASP A 486 -9.87 -18.13 -27.84
CA ASP A 486 -8.47 -18.55 -27.95
C ASP A 486 -8.12 -18.69 -29.43
N SER A 487 -7.45 -17.70 -30.00
CA SER A 487 -7.05 -17.68 -31.41
C SER A 487 -5.84 -18.58 -31.70
N ALA A 488 -5.59 -19.61 -30.89
CA ALA A 488 -4.38 -20.42 -30.95
C ALA A 488 -4.63 -21.95 -31.07
N SER A 489 -5.86 -22.42 -31.34
CA SER A 489 -6.09 -23.87 -31.54
C SER A 489 -6.32 -24.29 -32.99
N ASP A 490 -6.29 -23.37 -33.96
CA ASP A 490 -6.46 -23.68 -35.39
C ASP A 490 -5.30 -23.13 -36.26
N ARG A 491 -4.08 -23.60 -36.04
CA ARG A 491 -3.04 -23.67 -37.11
C ARG A 491 -2.00 -24.73 -36.77
#